data_5736623f054b5160e6e5fab4e671b93d
#
_entry.id   5736623f054b5160e6e5fab4e671b93d
#
_cell.length_a   1.000
_cell.length_b   1.000
_cell.length_c   1.000
_cell.angle_alpha   90.00
_cell.angle_beta   90.00
_cell.angle_gamma   90.00
#
_symmetry.space_group_name_H-M   'P 1'
#
loop_
_entity.id
_entity.type
_entity.pdbx_description
1 polymer ?
#
loop_
_entity_poly.entity_id
_entity_poly.type
_entity_poly.pdbx_seq_one_letter_code
_entity_poly.pdbx_strand_id
1 'polypeptide(L)'
;FAEHPQVTGVMIGEGERTFQQLCKYYVNQTGSLEEIRGIAFRDQDSGKTVFTPAQEPMNMSDIPFCYDHIENFENRIIYYESSRGCPFNCSYCLSSIDKKLRFRDMELVKKELAFFIGKKVPQVKFVDRTFNCRHDHAMEIWRFVKEHDNGITNFHFEISADLLNEEELALIHDMRPGLIQLEIGVQST
;
A
#
# COMPACT_ATOMS: atom_id res chain seq x y z
N PHE A 1 17.89 15.95 -6.62
CA PHE A 1 18.80 15.81 -5.47
C PHE A 1 20.23 16.24 -5.83
N ALA A 2 20.62 16.17 -7.10
CA ALA A 2 21.97 16.57 -7.55
C ALA A 2 22.37 18.01 -7.12
N GLU A 3 21.38 18.91 -7.03
CA GLU A 3 21.55 20.31 -6.62
C GLU A 3 21.53 20.53 -5.08
N HIS A 4 21.23 19.45 -4.32
CA HIS A 4 21.11 19.52 -2.86
C HIS A 4 22.22 18.70 -2.20
N PRO A 5 23.33 19.32 -1.78
CA PRO A 5 24.48 18.60 -1.23
C PRO A 5 24.18 17.84 0.08
N GLN A 6 23.11 18.23 0.78
CA GLN A 6 22.64 17.55 2.01
C GLN A 6 21.98 16.19 1.75
N VAL A 7 21.55 15.94 0.49
CA VAL A 7 20.94 14.67 0.09
C VAL A 7 22.01 13.77 -0.50
N THR A 8 22.32 12.68 0.18
CA THR A 8 23.35 11.73 -0.25
C THR A 8 22.87 10.78 -1.34
N GLY A 9 21.57 10.51 -1.38
CA GLY A 9 20.96 9.64 -2.39
C GLY A 9 19.44 9.61 -2.28
N VAL A 10 18.79 8.98 -3.26
CA VAL A 10 17.34 8.77 -3.31
C VAL A 10 17.04 7.34 -3.69
N MET A 11 15.96 6.77 -3.13
CA MET A 11 15.40 5.51 -3.57
C MET A 11 14.42 5.76 -4.72
N ILE A 12 14.43 4.90 -5.73
CA ILE A 12 13.62 5.00 -6.94
C ILE A 12 12.76 3.74 -7.05
N GLY A 13 11.43 3.94 -7.15
CA GLY A 13 10.46 2.85 -7.20
C GLY A 13 10.03 2.37 -5.83
N GLU A 14 9.74 1.06 -5.69
CA GLU A 14 9.36 0.45 -4.41
C GLU A 14 10.53 0.41 -3.44
N GLY A 15 10.30 0.87 -2.22
CA GLY A 15 11.37 1.15 -1.27
C GLY A 15 11.76 -0.03 -0.38
N GLU A 16 10.93 -1.03 -0.18
CA GLU A 16 11.07 -2.00 0.89
C GLU A 16 12.39 -2.80 0.80
N ARG A 17 12.67 -3.42 -0.34
CA ARG A 17 13.93 -4.16 -0.57
C ARG A 17 15.15 -3.24 -0.63
N THR A 18 15.00 -2.13 -1.32
CA THR A 18 16.07 -1.12 -1.43
C THR A 18 16.44 -0.57 -0.06
N PHE A 19 15.44 -0.23 0.78
CA PHE A 19 15.67 0.23 2.14
C PHE A 19 16.35 -0.84 3.00
N GLN A 20 15.89 -2.09 2.91
CA GLN A 20 16.55 -3.20 3.62
C GLN A 20 18.03 -3.34 3.24
N GLN A 21 18.36 -3.21 1.95
CA GLN A 21 19.75 -3.28 1.46
C GLN A 21 20.57 -2.08 1.95
N LEU A 22 19.99 -0.86 1.93
CA LEU A 22 20.64 0.32 2.50
C LEU A 22 20.90 0.19 4.00
N CYS A 23 19.95 -0.38 4.77
CA CYS A 23 20.19 -0.68 6.18
C CYS A 23 21.34 -1.66 6.38
N LYS A 24 21.45 -2.72 5.58
CA LYS A 24 22.57 -3.65 5.62
C LYS A 24 23.90 -2.95 5.31
N TYR A 25 23.93 -2.09 4.32
CA TYR A 25 25.12 -1.33 3.96
C TYR A 25 25.54 -0.36 5.08
N TYR A 26 24.63 0.48 5.57
CA TYR A 26 25.00 1.51 6.56
C TYR A 26 25.15 0.99 7.99
N VAL A 27 24.35 0.01 8.41
CA VAL A 27 24.35 -0.51 9.77
C VAL A 27 25.36 -1.65 9.92
N ASN A 28 25.34 -2.61 8.98
CA ASN A 28 26.19 -3.80 9.07
C ASN A 28 27.53 -3.63 8.33
N GLN A 29 27.70 -2.52 7.60
CA GLN A 29 28.88 -2.22 6.78
C GLN A 29 29.21 -3.34 5.78
N THR A 30 28.17 -3.88 5.12
CA THR A 30 28.30 -4.99 4.17
C THR A 30 27.83 -4.59 2.78
N GLY A 31 28.52 -5.06 1.73
CA GLY A 31 28.21 -4.74 0.32
C GLY A 31 28.70 -3.38 -0.13
N SER A 32 28.20 -2.92 -1.27
CA SER A 32 28.47 -1.60 -1.82
C SER A 32 27.20 -0.93 -2.32
N LEU A 33 27.19 0.41 -2.47
CA LEU A 33 26.03 1.14 -2.98
C LEU A 33 25.72 0.79 -4.43
N GLU A 34 26.72 0.46 -5.23
CA GLU A 34 26.60 0.07 -6.64
C GLU A 34 25.80 -1.24 -6.82
N GLU A 35 25.85 -2.12 -5.82
CA GLU A 35 25.13 -3.40 -5.82
C GLU A 35 23.67 -3.26 -5.38
N ILE A 36 23.30 -2.13 -4.76
CA ILE A 36 21.93 -1.88 -4.32
C ILE A 36 21.11 -1.38 -5.50
N ARG A 37 20.07 -2.12 -5.85
CA ARG A 37 19.15 -1.74 -6.94
C ARG A 37 18.16 -0.66 -6.50
N GLY A 38 17.73 0.16 -7.44
CA GLY A 38 16.70 1.18 -7.21
C GLY A 38 17.17 2.39 -6.41
N ILE A 39 18.44 2.80 -6.57
CA ILE A 39 18.95 4.03 -5.97
C ILE A 39 19.64 4.93 -7.00
N ALA A 40 19.65 6.22 -6.68
CA ALA A 40 20.62 7.14 -7.21
C ALA A 40 21.38 7.75 -6.04
N PHE A 41 22.72 7.74 -6.10
CA PHE A 41 23.57 8.25 -5.04
C PHE A 41 24.72 9.10 -5.59
N ARG A 42 25.34 9.86 -4.72
CA ARG A 42 26.53 10.66 -5.07
C ARG A 42 27.77 9.85 -4.75
N ASP A 43 28.51 9.52 -5.78
CA ASP A 43 29.83 8.90 -5.62
C ASP A 43 30.79 9.89 -4.94
N GLN A 44 31.42 9.46 -3.86
CA GLN A 44 32.27 10.33 -3.02
C GLN A 44 33.58 10.74 -3.69
N ASP A 45 34.14 9.88 -4.54
CA ASP A 45 35.42 10.12 -5.18
C ASP A 45 35.30 11.03 -6.39
N SER A 46 34.30 10.78 -7.23
CA SER A 46 34.11 11.57 -8.46
C SER A 46 33.14 12.74 -8.29
N GLY A 47 32.35 12.77 -7.22
CA GLY A 47 31.26 13.75 -7.00
C GLY A 47 30.07 13.59 -7.96
N LYS A 48 30.08 12.57 -8.82
CA LYS A 48 29.05 12.35 -9.83
C LYS A 48 27.85 11.59 -9.26
N THR A 49 26.68 11.80 -9.87
CA THR A 49 25.50 10.99 -9.57
C THR A 49 25.59 9.65 -10.32
N VAL A 50 25.48 8.58 -9.56
CA VAL A 50 25.40 7.19 -10.06
C VAL A 50 23.97 6.70 -9.92
N PHE A 51 23.45 6.08 -10.98
CA PHE A 51 22.13 5.42 -10.99
C PHE A 51 22.35 3.92 -11.07
N THR A 52 21.73 3.18 -10.15
CA THR A 52 21.74 1.72 -10.20
C THR A 52 20.54 1.18 -11.00
N PRO A 53 20.58 -0.08 -11.46
CA PRO A 53 19.43 -0.70 -12.12
C PRO A 53 18.17 -0.66 -11.26
N ALA A 54 16.99 -0.53 -11.89
CA ALA A 54 15.72 -0.53 -11.17
C ALA A 54 15.53 -1.77 -10.28
N GLN A 55 14.90 -1.57 -9.13
CA GLN A 55 14.51 -2.69 -8.25
C GLN A 55 13.37 -3.48 -8.89
N GLU A 56 13.40 -4.80 -8.75
CA GLU A 56 12.30 -5.64 -9.18
C GLU A 56 11.10 -5.49 -8.24
N PRO A 57 9.87 -5.39 -8.77
CA PRO A 57 8.67 -5.31 -7.96
C PRO A 57 8.55 -6.50 -7.01
N MET A 58 8.15 -6.24 -5.76
CA MET A 58 7.96 -7.30 -4.77
C MET A 58 6.67 -8.08 -4.99
N ASN A 59 6.66 -9.34 -4.53
CA ASN A 59 5.41 -10.01 -4.23
C ASN A 59 4.78 -9.34 -3.00
N MET A 60 3.52 -8.92 -3.10
CA MET A 60 2.80 -8.23 -2.02
C MET A 60 2.74 -9.05 -0.73
N SER A 61 2.74 -10.38 -0.84
CA SER A 61 2.70 -11.30 0.30
C SER A 61 4.03 -11.40 1.06
N ASP A 62 5.13 -10.93 0.46
CA ASP A 62 6.43 -10.88 1.13
C ASP A 62 6.62 -9.62 2.00
N ILE A 63 5.71 -8.63 1.89
CA ILE A 63 5.76 -7.42 2.69
C ILE A 63 5.38 -7.76 4.13
N PRO A 64 6.27 -7.49 5.12
CA PRO A 64 5.98 -7.83 6.50
C PRO A 64 4.80 -7.03 7.07
N PHE A 65 4.03 -7.66 7.94
CA PHE A 65 2.99 -6.97 8.72
C PHE A 65 3.65 -6.10 9.79
N CYS A 66 3.47 -4.79 9.71
CA CYS A 66 4.20 -3.83 10.55
C CYS A 66 3.44 -3.37 11.80
N TYR A 67 2.29 -3.98 12.11
CA TYR A 67 1.42 -3.57 13.21
C TYR A 67 1.43 -4.53 14.40
N ASP A 68 2.48 -5.34 14.58
CA ASP A 68 2.59 -6.30 15.69
C ASP A 68 2.44 -5.63 17.07
N HIS A 69 2.90 -4.37 17.17
CA HIS A 69 2.80 -3.52 18.34
C HIS A 69 1.78 -2.39 18.10
N ILE A 70 0.51 -2.76 17.96
CA ILE A 70 -0.57 -1.83 17.60
C ILE A 70 -0.77 -0.70 18.62
N GLU A 71 -0.37 -0.90 19.87
CA GLU A 71 -0.37 0.11 20.94
C GLU A 71 0.47 1.35 20.60
N ASN A 72 1.47 1.21 19.74
CA ASN A 72 2.27 2.33 19.26
C ASN A 72 1.50 3.25 18.30
N PHE A 73 0.33 2.81 17.85
CA PHE A 73 -0.53 3.50 16.87
C PHE A 73 -1.83 4.01 17.52
N GLU A 74 -1.91 4.07 18.85
CA GLU A 74 -3.07 4.62 19.54
C GLU A 74 -3.38 6.04 19.03
N ASN A 75 -4.66 6.30 18.76
CA ASN A 75 -5.15 7.56 18.19
C ASN A 75 -4.59 7.91 16.79
N ARG A 76 -4.11 6.92 16.04
CA ARG A 76 -3.65 7.08 14.64
C ARG A 76 -4.53 6.29 13.69
N ILE A 77 -4.63 6.78 12.46
CA ILE A 77 -5.22 6.01 11.36
C ILE A 77 -4.23 4.92 10.98
N ILE A 78 -4.71 3.69 10.88
CA ILE A 78 -3.94 2.57 10.36
C ILE A 78 -4.08 2.57 8.84
N TYR A 79 -2.95 2.56 8.15
CA TYR A 79 -2.91 2.44 6.69
C TYR A 79 -2.61 0.98 6.32
N TYR A 80 -3.42 0.42 5.44
CA TYR A 80 -3.30 -0.97 5.01
C TYR A 80 -3.31 -1.07 3.49
N GLU A 81 -2.51 -1.95 2.92
CA GLU A 81 -2.39 -2.16 1.48
C GLU A 81 -2.65 -3.63 1.14
N SER A 82 -3.76 -3.92 0.44
CA SER A 82 -4.10 -5.26 -0.04
C SER A 82 -3.71 -5.48 -1.50
N SER A 83 -3.55 -4.39 -2.25
CA SER A 83 -3.10 -4.41 -3.63
C SER A 83 -2.28 -3.19 -4.00
N ARG A 84 -1.39 -3.33 -4.98
CA ARG A 84 -0.55 -2.26 -5.50
C ARG A 84 -0.61 -2.19 -7.02
N GLY A 85 -0.56 -0.97 -7.55
CA GLY A 85 -0.75 -0.66 -8.96
C GLY A 85 -2.15 -0.15 -9.26
N CYS A 86 -2.34 0.37 -10.49
CA CYS A 86 -3.65 0.85 -10.96
C CYS A 86 -3.82 0.52 -12.43
N PRO A 87 -4.95 -0.08 -12.86
CA PRO A 87 -5.15 -0.44 -14.26
C PRO A 87 -5.46 0.75 -15.16
N PHE A 88 -5.79 1.91 -14.57
CA PHE A 88 -6.24 3.10 -15.29
C PHE A 88 -5.09 3.98 -15.79
N ASN A 89 -5.37 4.79 -16.83
CA ASN A 89 -4.42 5.65 -17.52
C ASN A 89 -4.75 7.14 -17.33
N CYS A 90 -5.09 7.56 -16.11
CA CYS A 90 -5.40 8.97 -15.85
C CYS A 90 -4.17 9.84 -16.09
N SER A 91 -4.27 10.80 -17.02
CA SER A 91 -3.15 11.62 -17.48
C SER A 91 -2.51 12.49 -16.38
N TYR A 92 -3.24 12.79 -15.33
CA TYR A 92 -2.79 13.61 -14.19
C TYR A 92 -2.35 12.79 -12.97
N CYS A 93 -2.52 11.45 -13.00
CA CYS A 93 -2.29 10.61 -11.83
C CYS A 93 -0.95 9.86 -11.92
N LEU A 94 -0.09 10.02 -10.91
CA LEU A 94 1.17 9.29 -10.82
C LEU A 94 0.99 7.78 -10.70
N SER A 95 -0.15 7.30 -10.19
CA SER A 95 -0.44 5.86 -10.10
C SER A 95 -0.58 5.17 -11.45
N SER A 96 -0.76 5.93 -12.54
CA SER A 96 -0.78 5.40 -13.91
C SER A 96 0.60 4.90 -14.40
N ILE A 97 1.67 5.16 -13.64
CA ILE A 97 3.03 4.69 -13.95
C ILE A 97 3.16 3.19 -13.68
N ASP A 98 2.62 2.70 -12.55
CA ASP A 98 2.61 1.28 -12.20
C ASP A 98 1.27 0.64 -12.57
N LYS A 99 1.20 0.09 -13.78
CA LYS A 99 -0.01 -0.55 -14.33
C LYS A 99 -0.17 -2.00 -13.93
N LYS A 100 0.86 -2.62 -13.37
CA LYS A 100 0.84 -4.03 -13.01
C LYS A 100 0.18 -4.20 -11.64
N LEU A 101 -1.11 -4.53 -11.67
CA LEU A 101 -1.83 -4.91 -10.45
C LEU A 101 -1.22 -6.16 -9.82
N ARG A 102 -0.92 -6.06 -8.54
CA ARG A 102 -0.42 -7.14 -7.69
C ARG A 102 -1.25 -7.17 -6.42
N PHE A 103 -1.65 -8.34 -6.02
CA PHE A 103 -2.51 -8.54 -4.85
C PHE A 103 -1.74 -9.31 -3.78
N ARG A 104 -2.00 -8.96 -2.54
CA ARG A 104 -1.59 -9.72 -1.37
C ARG A 104 -2.42 -10.99 -1.29
N ASP A 105 -1.84 -12.08 -0.81
CA ASP A 105 -2.55 -13.33 -0.59
C ASP A 105 -3.78 -13.10 0.31
N MET A 106 -4.94 -13.62 -0.10
CA MET A 106 -6.20 -13.33 0.57
C MET A 106 -6.26 -13.90 1.99
N GLU A 107 -5.64 -15.03 2.25
CA GLU A 107 -5.59 -15.60 3.60
C GLU A 107 -4.73 -14.74 4.54
N LEU A 108 -3.65 -14.14 4.02
CA LEU A 108 -2.89 -13.13 4.78
C LEU A 108 -3.73 -11.88 5.05
N VAL A 109 -4.44 -11.37 4.02
CA VAL A 109 -5.32 -10.21 4.17
C VAL A 109 -6.36 -10.47 5.26
N LYS A 110 -7.07 -11.59 5.22
CA LYS A 110 -8.07 -11.96 6.23
C LYS A 110 -7.47 -12.07 7.63
N LYS A 111 -6.31 -12.68 7.76
CA LYS A 111 -5.60 -12.80 9.04
C LYS A 111 -5.25 -11.42 9.62
N GLU A 112 -4.78 -10.51 8.79
CA GLU A 112 -4.39 -9.16 9.19
C GLU A 112 -5.61 -8.30 9.54
N LEU A 113 -6.71 -8.42 8.78
CA LEU A 113 -7.98 -7.77 9.10
C LEU A 113 -8.58 -8.32 10.41
N ALA A 114 -8.54 -9.63 10.62
CA ALA A 114 -8.96 -10.23 11.88
C ALA A 114 -8.17 -9.69 13.08
N PHE A 115 -6.87 -9.43 12.90
CA PHE A 115 -6.04 -8.78 13.92
C PHE A 115 -6.55 -7.37 14.25
N PHE A 116 -6.80 -6.51 13.25
CA PHE A 116 -7.32 -5.17 13.48
C PHE A 116 -8.70 -5.18 14.16
N ILE A 117 -9.59 -6.07 13.71
CA ILE A 117 -10.92 -6.25 14.30
C ILE A 117 -10.81 -6.72 15.75
N GLY A 118 -9.96 -7.72 16.03
CA GLY A 118 -9.72 -8.25 17.37
C GLY A 118 -9.11 -7.22 18.34
N LYS A 119 -8.27 -6.33 17.82
CA LYS A 119 -7.67 -5.22 18.56
C LYS A 119 -8.60 -3.98 18.67
N LYS A 120 -9.79 -4.04 18.05
CA LYS A 120 -10.77 -2.95 18.06
C LYS A 120 -10.20 -1.63 17.53
N VAL A 121 -9.37 -1.72 16.49
CA VAL A 121 -8.79 -0.54 15.84
C VAL A 121 -9.92 0.36 15.34
N PRO A 122 -9.97 1.66 15.69
CA PRO A 122 -11.08 2.52 15.31
C PRO A 122 -11.25 2.68 13.80
N GLN A 123 -10.14 2.82 13.07
CA GLN A 123 -10.16 3.01 11.62
C GLN A 123 -8.96 2.37 10.94
N VAL A 124 -9.23 1.62 9.86
CA VAL A 124 -8.25 1.08 8.92
C VAL A 124 -8.51 1.69 7.55
N LYS A 125 -7.58 2.51 7.05
CA LYS A 125 -7.66 3.07 5.69
C LYS A 125 -6.86 2.22 4.72
N PHE A 126 -7.55 1.66 3.73
CA PHE A 126 -6.90 1.02 2.59
C PHE A 126 -6.26 2.09 1.69
N VAL A 127 -5.03 1.83 1.27
CA VAL A 127 -4.28 2.72 0.37
C VAL A 127 -4.19 2.15 -1.06
N ASP A 128 -4.97 1.13 -1.33
CA ASP A 128 -5.19 0.57 -2.67
C ASP A 128 -5.74 1.67 -3.59
N ARG A 129 -5.12 1.89 -4.75
CA ARG A 129 -5.42 3.06 -5.62
C ARG A 129 -6.81 3.07 -6.24
N THR A 130 -7.36 1.89 -6.48
CA THR A 130 -8.76 1.69 -6.87
C THR A 130 -9.14 0.32 -6.34
N PHE A 131 -9.61 0.29 -5.11
CA PHE A 131 -9.84 -0.94 -4.36
C PHE A 131 -10.74 -1.94 -5.11
N ASN A 132 -11.82 -1.44 -5.74
CA ASN A 132 -12.80 -2.25 -6.45
C ASN A 132 -12.45 -2.50 -7.93
N CYS A 133 -11.20 -2.29 -8.35
CA CYS A 133 -10.79 -2.58 -9.73
C CYS A 133 -10.80 -4.09 -10.06
N ARG A 134 -10.85 -4.95 -9.04
CA ARG A 134 -11.05 -6.39 -9.16
C ARG A 134 -12.17 -6.84 -8.25
N HIS A 135 -13.31 -7.14 -8.86
CA HIS A 135 -14.58 -7.42 -8.18
C HIS A 135 -14.48 -8.54 -7.13
N ASP A 136 -13.93 -9.70 -7.50
CA ASP A 136 -13.80 -10.85 -6.59
C ASP A 136 -12.95 -10.52 -5.35
N HIS A 137 -11.87 -9.78 -5.51
CA HIS A 137 -11.02 -9.34 -4.41
C HIS A 137 -11.76 -8.39 -3.46
N ALA A 138 -12.44 -7.38 -4.00
CA ALA A 138 -13.23 -6.44 -3.21
C ALA A 138 -14.36 -7.12 -2.46
N MET A 139 -15.12 -7.98 -3.14
CA MET A 139 -16.24 -8.72 -2.55
C MET A 139 -15.79 -9.63 -1.41
N GLU A 140 -14.65 -10.30 -1.57
CA GLU A 140 -14.14 -11.21 -0.54
C GLU A 140 -13.74 -10.45 0.73
N ILE A 141 -13.07 -9.30 0.58
CA ILE A 141 -12.71 -8.43 1.71
C ILE A 141 -13.98 -7.85 2.36
N TRP A 142 -14.92 -7.30 1.59
CA TRP A 142 -16.15 -6.71 2.12
C TRP A 142 -17.02 -7.74 2.83
N ARG A 143 -17.14 -8.98 2.31
CA ARG A 143 -17.83 -10.06 3.00
C ARG A 143 -17.15 -10.40 4.33
N PHE A 144 -15.83 -10.52 4.31
CA PHE A 144 -15.06 -10.83 5.52
C PHE A 144 -15.23 -9.77 6.62
N VAL A 145 -15.11 -8.47 6.30
CA VAL A 145 -15.28 -7.41 7.31
C VAL A 145 -16.72 -7.32 7.82
N LYS A 146 -17.72 -7.62 6.98
CA LYS A 146 -19.12 -7.71 7.39
C LYS A 146 -19.37 -8.86 8.35
N GLU A 147 -18.86 -10.05 8.03
CA GLU A 147 -19.03 -11.26 8.85
C GLU A 147 -18.36 -11.15 10.22
N HIS A 148 -17.27 -10.39 10.31
CA HIS A 148 -16.48 -10.22 11.53
C HIS A 148 -16.66 -8.85 12.19
N ASP A 149 -17.71 -8.11 11.84
CA ASP A 149 -17.95 -6.77 12.37
C ASP A 149 -18.03 -6.77 13.90
N ASN A 150 -17.15 -6.00 14.54
CA ASN A 150 -17.08 -5.84 16.00
C ASN A 150 -17.89 -4.63 16.51
N GLY A 151 -18.62 -3.92 15.63
CA GLY A 151 -19.38 -2.72 15.96
C GLY A 151 -18.54 -1.45 16.17
N ILE A 152 -17.22 -1.50 16.03
CA ILE A 152 -16.28 -0.40 16.31
C ILE A 152 -15.47 -0.02 15.09
N THR A 153 -14.77 -1.01 14.50
CA THR A 153 -13.80 -0.76 13.41
C THR A 153 -14.50 -0.26 12.16
N ASN A 154 -13.98 0.83 11.60
CA ASN A 154 -14.33 1.37 10.30
C ASN A 154 -13.25 1.03 9.29
N PHE A 155 -13.64 0.59 8.10
CA PHE A 155 -12.75 0.33 6.98
C PHE A 155 -13.01 1.35 5.87
N HIS A 156 -11.96 2.10 5.51
CA HIS A 156 -12.04 3.15 4.51
C HIS A 156 -11.38 2.71 3.20
N PHE A 157 -12.11 2.82 2.09
CA PHE A 157 -11.69 2.37 0.76
C PHE A 157 -11.78 3.50 -0.26
N GLU A 158 -10.73 3.65 -1.09
CA GLU A 158 -10.78 4.49 -2.29
C GLU A 158 -11.29 3.64 -3.46
N ILE A 159 -12.44 4.01 -4.04
CA ILE A 159 -13.10 3.24 -5.09
C ILE A 159 -13.42 4.08 -6.33
N SER A 160 -13.68 3.39 -7.44
CA SER A 160 -14.28 3.96 -8.64
C SER A 160 -15.76 3.58 -8.67
N ALA A 161 -16.64 4.60 -8.63
CA ALA A 161 -18.09 4.36 -8.50
C ALA A 161 -18.69 3.68 -9.72
N ASP A 162 -18.13 3.93 -10.90
CA ASP A 162 -18.56 3.33 -12.18
C ASP A 162 -18.27 1.84 -12.29
N LEU A 163 -17.44 1.29 -11.41
CA LEU A 163 -17.15 -0.15 -11.34
C LEU A 163 -18.11 -0.90 -10.40
N LEU A 164 -18.89 -0.18 -9.58
CA LEU A 164 -19.83 -0.83 -8.67
C LEU A 164 -20.98 -1.49 -9.46
N ASN A 165 -21.26 -2.72 -9.09
CA ASN A 165 -22.38 -3.49 -9.63
C ASN A 165 -23.47 -3.74 -8.58
N GLU A 166 -24.57 -4.36 -8.99
CA GLU A 166 -25.72 -4.62 -8.11
C GLU A 166 -25.38 -5.52 -6.94
N GLU A 167 -24.47 -6.51 -7.11
CA GLU A 167 -24.06 -7.43 -6.05
C GLU A 167 -23.26 -6.70 -4.97
N GLU A 168 -22.32 -5.85 -5.38
CA GLU A 168 -21.54 -5.00 -4.47
C GLU A 168 -22.42 -4.02 -3.71
N LEU A 169 -23.34 -3.35 -4.42
CA LEU A 169 -24.30 -2.41 -3.82
C LEU A 169 -25.22 -3.12 -2.81
N ALA A 170 -25.72 -4.31 -3.13
CA ALA A 170 -26.53 -5.10 -2.21
C ALA A 170 -25.75 -5.51 -0.95
N LEU A 171 -24.50 -5.94 -1.11
CA LEU A 171 -23.64 -6.28 0.02
C LEU A 171 -23.39 -5.07 0.93
N ILE A 172 -23.06 -3.91 0.33
CA ILE A 172 -22.80 -2.65 1.05
C ILE A 172 -24.05 -2.18 1.79
N HIS A 173 -25.20 -2.25 1.13
CA HIS A 173 -26.48 -1.85 1.73
C HIS A 173 -26.82 -2.66 3.00
N ASP A 174 -26.43 -3.93 3.03
CA ASP A 174 -26.68 -4.84 4.15
C ASP A 174 -25.63 -4.78 5.27
N MET A 175 -24.69 -3.84 5.19
CA MET A 175 -23.67 -3.59 6.22
C MET A 175 -24.21 -2.63 7.31
N ARG A 176 -23.63 -2.76 8.51
CA ARG A 176 -23.87 -1.78 9.58
C ARG A 176 -23.42 -0.39 9.12
N PRO A 177 -24.21 0.67 9.36
CA PRO A 177 -23.77 2.04 9.15
C PRO A 177 -22.47 2.34 9.89
N GLY A 178 -21.45 2.81 9.15
CA GLY A 178 -20.14 3.12 9.69
C GLY A 178 -19.15 1.93 9.71
N LEU A 179 -19.53 0.73 9.24
CA LEU A 179 -18.57 -0.36 9.04
C LEU A 179 -17.59 -0.02 7.92
N ILE A 180 -18.09 0.49 6.81
CA ILE A 180 -17.24 0.96 5.71
C ILE A 180 -17.47 2.45 5.42
N GLN A 181 -16.44 3.07 4.87
CA GLN A 181 -16.45 4.41 4.31
C GLN A 181 -15.86 4.34 2.91
N LEU A 182 -16.54 4.91 1.94
CA LEU A 182 -16.12 4.94 0.54
C LEU A 182 -15.67 6.35 0.17
N GLU A 183 -14.45 6.45 -0.35
CA GLU A 183 -13.92 7.68 -0.94
C GLU A 183 -14.06 7.58 -2.45
N ILE A 184 -14.85 8.49 -3.03
CA ILE A 184 -15.22 8.49 -4.44
C ILE A 184 -14.82 9.83 -5.06
N GLY A 185 -13.98 9.79 -6.08
CA GLY A 185 -13.62 10.96 -6.86
C GLY A 185 -14.71 11.31 -7.87
N VAL A 186 -15.33 12.49 -7.74
CA VAL A 186 -16.24 13.04 -8.76
C VAL A 186 -15.40 13.80 -9.79
N GLN A 187 -15.16 13.21 -10.95
CA GLN A 187 -14.24 13.73 -11.96
C GLN A 187 -14.89 14.78 -12.88
N SER A 188 -16.21 14.72 -13.03
CA SER A 188 -17.01 15.67 -13.83
C SER A 188 -18.45 15.69 -13.35
N THR A 189 -19.13 16.80 -13.60
CA THR A 189 -20.58 17.00 -13.37
C THR A 189 -21.30 17.17 -14.70
#